data_c104d40a18421b5608bdf867be4cd3b7
#
_entry.id   c104d40a18421b5608bdf867be4cd3b7
#
_cell.length_a   1.000
_cell.length_b   1.000
_cell.length_c   1.000
_cell.angle_alpha   90.00
_cell.angle_beta   90.00
_cell.angle_gamma   90.00
#
_symmetry.space_group_name_H-M   'P 1'
#
loop_
_entity.id
_entity.type
_entity.pdbx_description
1 polymer ?
#
loop_
_entity_poly.entity_id
_entity_poly.type
_entity_poly.pdbx_seq_one_letter_code
_entity_poly.pdbx_strand_id
1 'polypeptide(L)'
;VDFIDDLRLADGPVVWVAWAAAAAGLAYLLWRAAFRRRPPGRAVAVVVAAALLAVALVAAVHWLLIYGISVFPDELPAETLAWSVPAVGALLLWLMCLVRVWGSGRSRTTPWRATAAATAAFLAVLALSAVQINIYFGLNHTVGDLTGTAVARIPPLETGLTRAAGGPPATGLDRWTAPAELPDGVIRRAVIPGTVSGFQSREAYIYLPPAYQSSPRPALPVLVLFSGQPGGPADWLVGGALRNRLDRFAAEHGGVAPVTVVVDPNGSASGNTLCMDSRIARADTFLAVDVPDWINRTLDVDPDPRHWAAGGFSFGGTCAMQMVTRHPDVYSAALAFSSEKEPALAKEREKTIQASFGGDAAAFDRLTPLRLMAENRFDGHGVYFAAGDHDPEFTGYMDVLSGAARQAGFTVETRRIANAGHSWDTAASGLPGGLDFLARRWGIPA
;
A
#
# COMPACT_ATOMS: atom_id res chain seq x y z
N VAL A 1 -0.92 16.09 -22.98
CA VAL A 1 -1.30 15.64 -21.64
C VAL A 1 -0.34 14.53 -21.19
N ASP A 2 0.00 13.60 -22.09
CA ASP A 2 0.85 12.44 -21.75
C ASP A 2 2.26 12.81 -21.24
N PHE A 3 2.89 13.87 -21.77
CA PHE A 3 4.21 14.29 -21.29
C PHE A 3 4.25 14.73 -19.82
N ILE A 4 3.17 15.34 -19.31
CA ILE A 4 3.10 15.76 -17.89
C ILE A 4 2.87 14.52 -17.01
N ASP A 5 2.02 13.59 -17.45
CA ASP A 5 1.74 12.37 -16.72
C ASP A 5 3.00 11.49 -16.57
N ASP A 6 3.90 11.51 -17.58
CA ASP A 6 5.15 10.73 -17.58
C ASP A 6 6.29 11.38 -16.76
N LEU A 7 6.10 12.60 -16.22
CA LEU A 7 7.13 13.24 -15.39
C LEU A 7 7.41 12.41 -14.12
N ARG A 8 8.67 12.01 -13.96
CA ARG A 8 9.11 11.17 -12.83
C ARG A 8 9.21 11.99 -11.54
N LEU A 9 8.60 11.48 -10.47
CA LEU A 9 8.56 12.11 -9.13
C LEU A 9 9.60 11.51 -8.17
N ALA A 10 10.12 10.32 -8.47
CA ALA A 10 11.06 9.62 -7.60
C ALA A 10 12.52 9.94 -7.93
N ASP A 11 12.80 10.34 -9.16
CA ASP A 11 14.14 10.67 -9.65
C ASP A 11 14.12 11.71 -10.80
N GLY A 12 15.31 12.08 -11.28
CA GLY A 12 15.46 12.90 -12.46
C GLY A 12 15.26 14.42 -12.25
N PRO A 13 14.99 15.16 -13.36
CA PRO A 13 15.00 16.63 -13.35
C PRO A 13 13.99 17.27 -12.39
N VAL A 14 12.80 16.64 -12.21
CA VAL A 14 11.75 17.17 -11.32
C VAL A 14 12.26 17.27 -9.89
N VAL A 15 12.95 16.24 -9.40
CA VAL A 15 13.52 16.20 -8.06
C VAL A 15 14.61 17.27 -7.89
N TRP A 16 15.50 17.44 -8.88
CA TRP A 16 16.53 18.47 -8.84
C TRP A 16 15.95 19.89 -8.81
N VAL A 17 14.92 20.12 -9.62
CA VAL A 17 14.19 21.41 -9.62
C VAL A 17 13.50 21.65 -8.27
N ALA A 18 12.87 20.64 -7.68
CA ALA A 18 12.23 20.72 -6.36
C ALA A 18 13.28 21.09 -5.28
N TRP A 19 14.45 20.49 -5.28
CA TRP A 19 15.56 20.81 -4.37
C TRP A 19 16.03 22.25 -4.54
N ALA A 20 16.29 22.69 -5.79
CA ALA A 20 16.75 24.05 -6.07
C ALA A 20 15.71 25.11 -5.65
N ALA A 21 14.42 24.87 -5.98
CA ALA A 21 13.34 25.76 -5.62
C ALA A 21 13.13 25.83 -4.10
N ALA A 22 13.19 24.69 -3.40
CA ALA A 22 13.07 24.65 -1.95
C ALA A 22 14.24 25.34 -1.24
N ALA A 23 15.47 25.13 -1.70
CA ALA A 23 16.65 25.81 -1.16
C ALA A 23 16.56 27.35 -1.34
N ALA A 24 16.20 27.82 -2.53
CA ALA A 24 15.98 29.24 -2.80
C ALA A 24 14.81 29.79 -1.96
N GLY A 25 13.71 29.04 -1.86
CA GLY A 25 12.54 29.39 -1.05
C GLY A 25 12.88 29.50 0.43
N LEU A 26 13.57 28.52 0.99
CA LEU A 26 13.99 28.54 2.40
C LEU A 26 14.94 29.70 2.68
N ALA A 27 15.93 29.93 1.82
CA ALA A 27 16.84 31.08 1.94
C ALA A 27 16.08 32.43 1.93
N TYR A 28 15.09 32.56 1.04
CA TYR A 28 14.22 33.74 0.98
C TYR A 28 13.40 33.91 2.26
N LEU A 29 12.75 32.86 2.77
CA LEU A 29 11.97 32.92 4.00
C LEU A 29 12.84 33.26 5.21
N LEU A 30 14.01 32.67 5.36
CA LEU A 30 14.98 32.96 6.41
C LEU A 30 15.42 34.43 6.35
N TRP A 31 15.81 34.90 5.16
CA TRP A 31 16.22 36.29 4.99
C TRP A 31 15.10 37.26 5.37
N ARG A 32 13.87 37.05 4.91
CA ARG A 32 12.71 37.91 5.15
C ARG A 32 12.24 37.87 6.61
N ALA A 33 12.11 36.66 7.17
CA ALA A 33 11.54 36.41 8.49
C ALA A 33 12.55 36.66 9.63
N ALA A 34 13.84 36.40 9.42
CA ALA A 34 14.83 36.50 10.48
C ALA A 34 15.84 37.63 10.26
N PHE A 35 16.55 37.66 9.13
CA PHE A 35 17.77 38.42 8.96
C PHE A 35 17.57 39.87 8.50
N ARG A 36 16.55 40.21 7.71
CA ARG A 36 16.40 41.50 7.03
C ARG A 36 16.43 42.73 7.95
N ARG A 37 15.98 42.61 9.20
CA ARG A 37 15.82 43.76 10.12
C ARG A 37 16.29 43.46 11.55
N ARG A 38 17.06 42.40 11.76
CA ARG A 38 17.60 42.01 13.07
C ARG A 38 19.11 41.90 13.03
N PRO A 39 19.81 42.21 14.15
CA PRO A 39 21.22 41.89 14.26
C PRO A 39 21.41 40.34 14.22
N PRO A 40 22.59 39.85 13.75
CA PRO A 40 22.82 38.42 13.50
C PRO A 40 22.45 37.50 14.66
N GLY A 41 22.83 37.86 15.90
CA GLY A 41 22.54 37.02 17.07
C GLY A 41 21.03 36.84 17.33
N ARG A 42 20.22 37.91 17.17
CA ARG A 42 18.77 37.82 17.31
C ARG A 42 18.11 37.08 16.13
N ALA A 43 18.69 37.22 14.93
CA ALA A 43 18.22 36.48 13.78
C ALA A 43 18.41 34.97 13.95
N VAL A 44 19.60 34.55 14.39
CA VAL A 44 19.90 33.13 14.72
C VAL A 44 18.97 32.62 15.81
N ALA A 45 18.75 33.37 16.88
CA ALA A 45 17.83 32.98 17.95
C ALA A 45 16.40 32.72 17.43
N VAL A 46 15.92 33.55 16.50
CA VAL A 46 14.60 33.34 15.86
C VAL A 46 14.56 32.10 15.00
N VAL A 47 15.60 31.81 14.23
CA VAL A 47 15.69 30.61 13.40
C VAL A 47 15.71 29.36 14.28
N VAL A 48 16.54 29.35 15.33
CA VAL A 48 16.60 28.24 16.30
C VAL A 48 15.25 28.02 16.98
N ALA A 49 14.61 29.10 17.44
CA ALA A 49 13.30 29.03 18.07
C ALA A 49 12.23 28.47 17.10
N ALA A 50 12.25 28.89 15.83
CA ALA A 50 11.33 28.38 14.82
C ALA A 50 11.59 26.90 14.52
N ALA A 51 12.85 26.46 14.46
CA ALA A 51 13.22 25.05 14.25
C ALA A 51 12.79 24.19 15.44
N LEU A 52 13.06 24.60 16.67
CA LEU A 52 12.62 23.87 17.88
C LEU A 52 11.10 23.80 17.96
N LEU A 53 10.39 24.87 17.64
CA LEU A 53 8.93 24.86 17.61
C LEU A 53 8.39 23.95 16.51
N ALA A 54 9.04 23.90 15.33
CA ALA A 54 8.65 22.98 14.27
C ALA A 54 8.79 21.51 14.72
N VAL A 55 9.90 21.15 15.36
CA VAL A 55 10.11 19.81 15.93
C VAL A 55 9.03 19.49 16.96
N ALA A 56 8.76 20.42 17.91
CA ALA A 56 7.77 20.21 18.93
C ALA A 56 6.34 20.03 18.35
N LEU A 57 5.99 20.83 17.33
CA LEU A 57 4.70 20.71 16.65
C LEU A 57 4.56 19.38 15.90
N VAL A 58 5.60 18.96 15.16
CA VAL A 58 5.59 17.66 14.47
C VAL A 58 5.44 16.52 15.48
N ALA A 59 6.21 16.56 16.58
CA ALA A 59 6.09 15.55 17.65
C ALA A 59 4.70 15.56 18.31
N ALA A 60 4.12 16.73 18.55
CA ALA A 60 2.79 16.86 19.14
C ALA A 60 1.69 16.33 18.19
N VAL A 61 1.78 16.66 16.89
CA VAL A 61 0.84 16.13 15.88
C VAL A 61 0.99 14.62 15.74
N HIS A 62 2.22 14.11 15.67
CA HIS A 62 2.47 12.67 15.65
C HIS A 62 1.84 11.97 16.86
N TRP A 63 2.12 12.46 18.06
CA TRP A 63 1.52 11.91 19.29
C TRP A 63 -0.02 11.95 19.23
N LEU A 64 -0.60 13.06 18.78
CA LEU A 64 -2.05 13.20 18.66
C LEU A 64 -2.65 12.19 17.67
N LEU A 65 -2.01 11.99 16.50
CA LEU A 65 -2.50 11.07 15.47
C LEU A 65 -2.46 9.60 15.94
N ILE A 66 -1.42 9.21 16.67
CA ILE A 66 -1.24 7.82 17.14
C ILE A 66 -2.03 7.57 18.43
N TYR A 67 -1.81 8.38 19.48
CA TYR A 67 -2.31 8.12 20.84
C TYR A 67 -3.59 8.88 21.17
N GLY A 68 -3.79 10.08 20.60
CA GLY A 68 -4.96 10.92 20.89
C GLY A 68 -6.21 10.47 20.15
N ILE A 69 -6.14 10.46 18.82
CA ILE A 69 -7.31 10.16 17.95
C ILE A 69 -7.19 8.83 17.23
N SER A 70 -6.06 8.13 17.37
CA SER A 70 -5.83 6.78 16.83
C SER A 70 -6.13 6.67 15.32
N VAL A 71 -5.53 7.58 14.53
CA VAL A 71 -5.67 7.56 13.05
C VAL A 71 -4.88 6.42 12.44
N PHE A 72 -3.72 6.11 13.04
CA PHE A 72 -2.84 5.03 12.65
C PHE A 72 -2.55 4.11 13.84
N PRO A 73 -2.50 2.79 13.65
CA PRO A 73 -2.14 1.84 14.69
C PRO A 73 -0.64 1.83 14.99
N ASP A 74 0.19 2.18 14.01
CA ASP A 74 1.65 2.12 14.11
C ASP A 74 2.27 3.51 14.12
N GLU A 75 3.52 3.60 14.62
CA GLU A 75 4.31 4.83 14.58
C GLU A 75 4.60 5.26 13.14
N LEU A 76 4.56 6.57 12.90
CA LEU A 76 4.98 7.08 11.58
C LEU A 76 6.49 6.91 11.41
N PRO A 77 6.96 6.52 10.21
CA PRO A 77 8.38 6.37 9.94
C PRO A 77 9.19 7.64 10.26
N ALA A 78 10.41 7.45 10.74
CA ALA A 78 11.29 8.56 11.12
C ALA A 78 11.55 9.53 9.95
N GLU A 79 11.63 9.03 8.72
CA GLU A 79 11.78 9.81 7.49
C GLU A 79 10.59 10.73 7.25
N THR A 80 9.37 10.25 7.49
CA THR A 80 8.14 11.07 7.39
C THR A 80 8.17 12.23 8.39
N LEU A 81 8.56 11.93 9.64
CA LEU A 81 8.69 12.95 10.67
C LEU A 81 9.81 13.95 10.32
N ALA A 82 10.97 13.45 9.87
CA ALA A 82 12.11 14.28 9.48
C ALA A 82 11.76 15.26 8.35
N TRP A 83 11.05 14.81 7.31
CA TRP A 83 10.62 15.67 6.20
C TRP A 83 9.43 16.57 6.54
N SER A 84 8.67 16.25 7.57
CA SER A 84 7.61 17.13 8.08
C SER A 84 8.17 18.37 8.80
N VAL A 85 9.33 18.26 9.44
CA VAL A 85 9.97 19.38 10.16
C VAL A 85 10.27 20.60 9.25
N PRO A 86 10.96 20.48 8.09
CA PRO A 86 11.18 21.61 7.20
C PRO A 86 9.89 22.22 6.65
N ALA A 87 8.85 21.43 6.38
CA ALA A 87 7.55 21.93 5.94
C ALA A 87 6.90 22.82 7.01
N VAL A 88 6.85 22.34 8.27
CA VAL A 88 6.31 23.11 9.42
C VAL A 88 7.19 24.33 9.72
N GLY A 89 8.51 24.19 9.65
CA GLY A 89 9.44 25.32 9.81
C GLY A 89 9.23 26.41 8.76
N ALA A 90 9.06 26.04 7.50
CA ALA A 90 8.74 26.95 6.41
C ALA A 90 7.37 27.63 6.61
N LEU A 91 6.36 26.89 7.12
CA LEU A 91 5.05 27.46 7.49
C LEU A 91 5.20 28.54 8.57
N LEU A 92 5.96 28.28 9.62
CA LEU A 92 6.19 29.26 10.69
C LEU A 92 6.91 30.51 10.17
N LEU A 93 7.94 30.35 9.33
CA LEU A 93 8.65 31.47 8.70
C LEU A 93 7.74 32.25 7.75
N TRP A 94 6.89 31.57 6.99
CA TRP A 94 5.90 32.20 6.11
C TRP A 94 4.90 33.05 6.90
N LEU A 95 4.32 32.50 7.98
CA LEU A 95 3.42 33.25 8.88
C LEU A 95 4.11 34.51 9.45
N MET A 96 5.35 34.37 9.87
CA MET A 96 6.14 35.51 10.32
C MET A 96 6.34 36.57 9.22
N CYS A 97 6.53 36.16 7.97
CA CYS A 97 6.61 37.07 6.83
C CYS A 97 5.28 37.80 6.62
N LEU A 98 4.15 37.12 6.68
CA LEU A 98 2.81 37.69 6.53
C LEU A 98 2.53 38.72 7.62
N VAL A 99 2.72 38.39 8.90
CA VAL A 99 2.53 39.32 10.02
C VAL A 99 3.36 40.58 9.82
N ARG A 100 4.59 40.47 9.31
CA ARG A 100 5.44 41.64 9.06
C ARG A 100 5.02 42.44 7.83
N VAL A 101 4.51 41.81 6.79
CA VAL A 101 4.05 42.52 5.59
C VAL A 101 2.79 43.35 5.90
N TRP A 102 1.85 42.76 6.59
CA TRP A 102 0.54 43.37 6.85
C TRP A 102 0.50 44.18 8.15
N GLY A 103 1.32 43.86 9.17
CA GLY A 103 1.35 44.53 10.46
C GLY A 103 2.18 45.83 10.46
N SER A 104 3.02 46.09 9.44
CA SER A 104 3.94 47.25 9.48
C SER A 104 3.40 48.57 8.94
N GLY A 105 2.18 48.63 8.39
CA GLY A 105 1.49 49.85 7.93
C GLY A 105 2.28 50.85 7.05
N ARG A 106 3.59 50.66 6.92
CA ARG A 106 4.58 51.59 6.33
C ARG A 106 5.21 51.10 5.02
N SER A 107 4.74 50.01 4.43
CA SER A 107 5.38 49.48 3.21
C SER A 107 4.89 50.22 1.97
N ARG A 108 5.79 51.03 1.35
CA ARG A 108 5.60 51.63 0.01
C ARG A 108 5.69 50.57 -1.13
N THR A 109 6.05 49.32 -0.85
CA THR A 109 6.08 48.22 -1.83
C THR A 109 4.76 47.47 -1.75
N THR A 110 4.18 47.11 -2.91
CA THR A 110 2.94 46.38 -3.03
C THR A 110 2.96 45.12 -2.13
N PRO A 111 2.16 45.08 -1.04
CA PRO A 111 2.22 43.97 -0.06
C PRO A 111 1.95 42.61 -0.74
N TRP A 112 1.16 42.59 -1.81
CA TRP A 112 0.82 41.42 -2.59
C TRP A 112 2.02 40.73 -3.24
N ARG A 113 2.99 41.46 -3.79
CA ARG A 113 4.21 40.87 -4.37
C ARG A 113 5.05 40.16 -3.32
N ALA A 114 5.17 40.76 -2.13
CA ALA A 114 5.93 40.17 -1.03
C ALA A 114 5.21 38.95 -0.44
N THR A 115 3.88 38.99 -0.36
CA THR A 115 3.06 37.87 0.04
C THR A 115 3.17 36.74 -0.97
N ALA A 116 2.99 37.00 -2.27
CA ALA A 116 3.10 36.01 -3.33
C ALA A 116 4.47 35.29 -3.34
N ALA A 117 5.56 36.09 -3.22
CA ALA A 117 6.91 35.52 -3.15
C ALA A 117 7.13 34.66 -1.89
N ALA A 118 6.62 35.06 -0.73
CA ALA A 118 6.72 34.26 0.48
C ALA A 118 5.88 32.98 0.40
N THR A 119 4.69 33.05 -0.21
CA THR A 119 3.84 31.88 -0.44
C THR A 119 4.46 30.91 -1.42
N ALA A 120 5.01 31.40 -2.55
CA ALA A 120 5.74 30.53 -3.49
C ALA A 120 6.94 29.86 -2.84
N ALA A 121 7.68 30.57 -2.00
CA ALA A 121 8.80 30.01 -1.25
C ALA A 121 8.37 28.93 -0.25
N PHE A 122 7.27 29.13 0.48
CA PHE A 122 6.69 28.11 1.36
C PHE A 122 6.23 26.88 0.58
N LEU A 123 5.49 27.08 -0.52
CA LEU A 123 4.99 25.98 -1.35
C LEU A 123 6.14 25.16 -1.97
N ALA A 124 7.27 25.78 -2.31
CA ALA A 124 8.44 25.07 -2.81
C ALA A 124 9.04 24.12 -1.75
N VAL A 125 9.14 24.56 -0.49
CA VAL A 125 9.62 23.70 0.61
C VAL A 125 8.61 22.60 0.92
N LEU A 126 7.33 22.93 0.95
CA LEU A 126 6.25 21.94 1.16
C LEU A 126 6.25 20.87 0.06
N ALA A 127 6.38 21.28 -1.19
CA ALA A 127 6.44 20.37 -2.33
C ALA A 127 7.65 19.42 -2.25
N LEU A 128 8.83 19.93 -1.90
CA LEU A 128 10.00 19.07 -1.68
C LEU A 128 9.75 18.07 -0.56
N SER A 129 9.22 18.50 0.59
CA SER A 129 8.90 17.59 1.69
C SER A 129 7.91 16.49 1.26
N ALA A 130 6.86 16.84 0.51
CA ALA A 130 5.91 15.88 -0.02
C ALA A 130 6.56 14.89 -0.99
N VAL A 131 7.43 15.37 -1.90
CA VAL A 131 8.18 14.52 -2.84
C VAL A 131 9.08 13.55 -2.08
N GLN A 132 9.80 14.00 -1.04
CA GLN A 132 10.69 13.13 -0.27
C GLN A 132 9.92 12.07 0.53
N ILE A 133 8.77 12.42 1.10
CA ILE A 133 7.88 11.45 1.76
C ILE A 133 7.35 10.45 0.74
N ASN A 134 6.93 10.89 -0.46
CA ASN A 134 6.51 10.00 -1.53
C ASN A 134 7.64 9.05 -1.98
N ILE A 135 8.88 9.54 -2.10
CA ILE A 135 10.05 8.72 -2.43
C ILE A 135 10.26 7.65 -1.36
N TYR A 136 10.15 8.01 -0.07
CA TYR A 136 10.31 7.04 1.02
C TYR A 136 9.26 5.92 0.94
N PHE A 137 7.98 6.26 0.71
CA PHE A 137 6.93 5.25 0.59
C PHE A 137 6.94 4.49 -0.75
N GLY A 138 7.64 4.98 -1.78
CA GLY A 138 7.71 4.35 -3.10
C GLY A 138 6.34 4.23 -3.78
N LEU A 139 5.38 5.13 -3.46
CA LEU A 139 4.02 4.97 -3.94
C LEU A 139 3.82 5.53 -5.34
N ASN A 140 4.15 6.82 -5.57
CA ASN A 140 3.92 7.46 -6.85
C ASN A 140 5.23 7.69 -7.58
N HIS A 141 5.44 7.01 -8.72
CA HIS A 141 6.65 7.14 -9.53
C HIS A 141 6.56 8.29 -10.54
N THR A 142 5.35 8.61 -10.99
CA THR A 142 5.06 9.65 -11.99
C THR A 142 3.97 10.61 -11.52
N VAL A 143 3.81 11.71 -12.25
CA VAL A 143 2.68 12.65 -12.04
C VAL A 143 1.35 11.95 -12.36
N GLY A 144 1.31 11.10 -13.38
CA GLY A 144 0.13 10.31 -13.73
C GLY A 144 -0.32 9.36 -12.60
N ASP A 145 0.64 8.79 -11.87
CA ASP A 145 0.35 7.99 -10.68
C ASP A 145 -0.27 8.86 -9.58
N LEU A 146 0.35 9.99 -9.27
CA LEU A 146 -0.11 10.91 -8.22
C LEU A 146 -1.51 11.49 -8.51
N THR A 147 -1.82 11.77 -9.77
CA THR A 147 -3.13 12.30 -10.19
C THR A 147 -4.18 11.21 -10.43
N GLY A 148 -3.77 9.93 -10.39
CA GLY A 148 -4.64 8.79 -10.67
C GLY A 148 -4.99 8.61 -12.16
N THR A 149 -4.40 9.41 -13.08
CA THR A 149 -4.69 9.32 -14.53
C THR A 149 -4.20 8.01 -15.11
N ALA A 150 -3.13 7.43 -14.56
CA ALA A 150 -2.59 6.13 -14.98
C ALA A 150 -3.61 5.00 -14.80
N VAL A 151 -4.32 4.96 -13.67
CA VAL A 151 -5.31 3.93 -13.35
C VAL A 151 -6.71 4.24 -13.89
N ALA A 152 -7.04 5.52 -14.05
CA ALA A 152 -8.35 5.94 -14.58
C ALA A 152 -8.62 5.44 -16.02
N ARG A 153 -7.55 5.18 -16.80
CA ARG A 153 -7.63 4.67 -18.18
C ARG A 153 -7.82 3.16 -18.28
N ILE A 154 -7.76 2.42 -17.17
CA ILE A 154 -7.94 0.96 -17.16
C ILE A 154 -9.40 0.66 -17.55
N PRO A 155 -9.62 -0.13 -18.63
CA PRO A 155 -10.96 -0.44 -19.09
C PRO A 155 -11.68 -1.41 -18.13
N PRO A 156 -13.03 -1.41 -18.13
CA PRO A 156 -13.79 -2.42 -17.42
C PRO A 156 -13.56 -3.82 -18.02
N LEU A 157 -13.85 -4.86 -17.22
CA LEU A 157 -13.76 -6.24 -17.66
C LEU A 157 -14.81 -6.54 -18.74
N GLU A 158 -14.34 -6.86 -19.95
CA GLU A 158 -15.18 -7.17 -21.11
C GLU A 158 -15.71 -8.61 -21.04
N THR A 159 -16.89 -8.85 -21.62
CA THR A 159 -17.50 -10.18 -21.72
C THR A 159 -16.62 -11.21 -22.43
N GLY A 160 -15.78 -10.79 -23.38
CA GLY A 160 -14.81 -11.65 -24.07
C GLY A 160 -13.72 -12.22 -23.16
N LEU A 161 -13.50 -11.61 -21.98
CA LEU A 161 -12.54 -12.05 -20.98
C LEU A 161 -13.21 -12.76 -19.79
N THR A 162 -14.53 -12.83 -19.73
CA THR A 162 -15.24 -13.57 -18.70
C THR A 162 -15.48 -15.02 -19.11
N ARG A 163 -15.86 -15.83 -18.14
CA ARG A 163 -16.30 -17.22 -18.37
C ARG A 163 -17.56 -17.21 -19.25
N ALA A 164 -17.52 -17.99 -20.33
CA ALA A 164 -18.68 -18.14 -21.21
C ALA A 164 -19.78 -18.97 -20.50
N ALA A 165 -21.01 -18.45 -20.49
CA ALA A 165 -22.14 -19.21 -19.95
C ALA A 165 -22.36 -20.50 -20.76
N GLY A 166 -22.27 -21.66 -20.10
CA GLY A 166 -22.37 -22.97 -20.75
C GLY A 166 -21.19 -23.36 -21.64
N GLY A 167 -20.09 -22.60 -21.60
CA GLY A 167 -18.85 -22.93 -22.29
C GLY A 167 -18.15 -24.15 -21.69
N PRO A 168 -17.21 -24.79 -22.43
CA PRO A 168 -16.41 -25.87 -21.89
C PRO A 168 -15.59 -25.35 -20.68
N PRO A 169 -15.32 -26.22 -19.70
CA PRO A 169 -14.44 -25.84 -18.59
C PRO A 169 -13.04 -25.49 -19.12
N ALA A 170 -12.34 -24.62 -18.42
CA ALA A 170 -10.94 -24.30 -18.72
C ALA A 170 -10.09 -25.57 -18.69
N THR A 171 -9.10 -25.63 -19.58
CA THR A 171 -8.19 -26.81 -19.67
C THR A 171 -7.26 -26.82 -18.47
N GLY A 172 -7.10 -27.96 -17.80
CA GLY A 172 -6.12 -28.10 -16.72
C GLY A 172 -4.72 -27.69 -17.21
N LEU A 173 -3.97 -26.99 -16.36
CA LEU A 173 -2.65 -26.46 -16.73
C LEU A 173 -1.66 -27.54 -17.17
N ASP A 174 -1.78 -28.74 -16.60
CA ASP A 174 -1.01 -29.95 -16.95
C ASP A 174 -1.24 -30.45 -18.39
N ARG A 175 -2.36 -30.07 -19.02
CA ARG A 175 -2.77 -30.44 -20.38
C ARG A 175 -2.75 -29.28 -21.35
N TRP A 176 -2.55 -28.09 -20.88
CA TRP A 176 -2.48 -26.91 -21.71
C TRP A 176 -1.11 -26.79 -22.38
N THR A 177 -1.10 -26.43 -23.65
CA THR A 177 0.14 -26.17 -24.40
C THR A 177 0.14 -24.71 -24.85
N ALA A 178 1.22 -24.01 -24.56
CA ALA A 178 1.36 -22.62 -24.97
C ALA A 178 1.31 -22.50 -26.51
N PRO A 179 0.48 -21.61 -27.08
CA PRO A 179 0.57 -21.25 -28.50
C PRO A 179 1.92 -20.61 -28.82
N ALA A 180 2.29 -20.62 -30.10
CA ALA A 180 3.56 -20.03 -30.56
C ALA A 180 3.64 -18.52 -30.27
N GLU A 181 2.50 -17.84 -30.28
CA GLU A 181 2.41 -16.41 -29.96
C GLU A 181 1.31 -16.21 -28.92
N LEU A 182 1.61 -15.44 -27.90
CA LEU A 182 0.69 -14.99 -26.86
C LEU A 182 0.68 -13.46 -26.83
N PRO A 183 -0.50 -12.83 -26.62
CA PRO A 183 -0.57 -11.39 -26.42
C PRO A 183 0.02 -11.03 -25.05
N ASP A 184 0.27 -9.75 -24.82
CA ASP A 184 0.65 -9.24 -23.50
C ASP A 184 -0.44 -9.48 -22.45
N GLY A 185 -0.05 -9.56 -21.18
CA GLY A 185 -0.98 -9.55 -20.07
C GLY A 185 -1.79 -8.25 -20.01
N VAL A 186 -3.03 -8.33 -19.55
CA VAL A 186 -3.93 -7.16 -19.48
C VAL A 186 -4.46 -6.94 -18.08
N ILE A 187 -4.69 -5.66 -17.73
CA ILE A 187 -5.40 -5.28 -16.51
C ILE A 187 -6.78 -4.77 -16.86
N ARG A 188 -7.78 -5.18 -16.09
CA ARG A 188 -9.17 -4.73 -16.17
C ARG A 188 -9.66 -4.32 -14.79
N ARG A 189 -10.77 -3.57 -14.74
CA ARG A 189 -11.43 -3.21 -13.48
C ARG A 189 -12.84 -3.77 -13.43
N ALA A 190 -13.28 -4.09 -12.22
CA ALA A 190 -14.64 -4.55 -11.97
C ALA A 190 -15.08 -4.22 -10.54
N VAL A 191 -16.38 -4.13 -10.32
CA VAL A 191 -16.94 -4.07 -8.97
C VAL A 191 -17.33 -5.49 -8.55
N ILE A 192 -16.81 -5.94 -7.42
CA ILE A 192 -17.17 -7.21 -6.80
C ILE A 192 -18.26 -6.92 -5.77
N PRO A 193 -19.50 -7.39 -5.97
CA PRO A 193 -20.60 -7.11 -5.05
C PRO A 193 -20.50 -7.93 -3.78
N GLY A 194 -20.72 -7.32 -2.63
CA GLY A 194 -20.88 -8.02 -1.35
C GLY A 194 -22.25 -8.65 -1.21
N THR A 195 -22.53 -9.69 -1.99
CA THR A 195 -23.86 -10.31 -2.06
C THR A 195 -24.27 -11.02 -0.77
N VAL A 196 -23.32 -11.57 -0.04
CA VAL A 196 -23.51 -12.27 1.24
C VAL A 196 -23.14 -11.36 2.40
N SER A 197 -22.03 -10.64 2.28
CA SER A 197 -21.53 -9.75 3.33
C SER A 197 -22.32 -8.46 3.46
N GLY A 198 -22.86 -7.93 2.37
CA GLY A 198 -23.38 -6.57 2.28
C GLY A 198 -22.27 -5.50 2.23
N PHE A 199 -21.00 -5.91 2.10
CA PHE A 199 -19.85 -5.02 2.11
C PHE A 199 -19.79 -4.18 0.83
N GLN A 200 -19.46 -2.89 0.98
CA GLN A 200 -19.33 -1.94 -0.13
C GLN A 200 -17.83 -1.74 -0.44
N SER A 201 -17.30 -2.58 -1.31
CA SER A 201 -15.93 -2.48 -1.79
C SER A 201 -15.81 -1.46 -2.92
N ARG A 202 -14.63 -0.80 -3.03
CA ARG A 202 -14.27 -0.03 -4.23
C ARG A 202 -13.95 -0.98 -5.40
N GLU A 203 -13.72 -0.40 -6.60
CA GLU A 203 -13.35 -1.19 -7.78
C GLU A 203 -12.11 -2.06 -7.52
N ALA A 204 -12.19 -3.32 -7.93
CA ALA A 204 -11.08 -4.27 -7.99
C ALA A 204 -10.35 -4.14 -9.32
N TYR A 205 -9.04 -4.44 -9.32
CA TYR A 205 -8.23 -4.58 -10.54
C TYR A 205 -7.87 -6.04 -10.77
N ILE A 206 -7.98 -6.48 -12.02
CA ILE A 206 -7.81 -7.87 -12.41
C ILE A 206 -6.71 -7.96 -13.46
N TYR A 207 -5.60 -8.59 -13.12
CA TYR A 207 -4.57 -8.95 -14.08
C TYR A 207 -4.90 -10.33 -14.67
N LEU A 208 -4.98 -10.38 -15.99
CA LEU A 208 -5.16 -11.58 -16.79
C LEU A 208 -3.86 -11.82 -17.59
N PRO A 209 -3.13 -12.91 -17.32
CA PRO A 209 -1.84 -13.15 -17.98
C PRO A 209 -2.00 -13.52 -19.47
N PRO A 210 -0.90 -13.53 -20.24
CA PRO A 210 -0.89 -13.95 -21.64
C PRO A 210 -1.63 -15.26 -21.89
N ALA A 211 -1.38 -16.29 -21.12
CA ALA A 211 -2.01 -17.60 -21.23
C ALA A 211 -3.54 -17.55 -21.09
N TYR A 212 -4.07 -16.64 -20.26
CA TYR A 212 -5.52 -16.49 -20.08
C TYR A 212 -6.25 -16.08 -21.37
N GLN A 213 -5.56 -15.42 -22.29
CA GLN A 213 -6.12 -14.93 -23.55
C GLN A 213 -6.00 -15.95 -24.69
N SER A 214 -5.45 -17.14 -24.42
CA SER A 214 -5.34 -18.21 -25.42
C SER A 214 -6.67 -18.95 -25.62
N SER A 215 -6.73 -19.79 -26.65
CA SER A 215 -7.87 -20.70 -26.91
C SER A 215 -7.34 -22.08 -27.24
N PRO A 216 -7.64 -23.12 -26.43
CA PRO A 216 -8.45 -23.08 -25.18
C PRO A 216 -7.74 -22.34 -24.06
N ARG A 217 -8.49 -21.76 -23.14
CA ARG A 217 -7.94 -21.15 -21.92
C ARG A 217 -7.46 -22.20 -20.92
N PRO A 218 -6.29 -22.00 -20.28
CA PRO A 218 -5.89 -22.83 -19.13
C PRO A 218 -6.67 -22.44 -17.87
N ALA A 219 -6.90 -23.41 -17.00
CA ALA A 219 -7.36 -23.18 -15.63
C ALA A 219 -6.16 -22.67 -14.80
N LEU A 220 -6.03 -21.35 -14.67
CA LEU A 220 -4.90 -20.72 -13.99
C LEU A 220 -5.14 -20.62 -12.47
N PRO A 221 -4.09 -20.69 -11.66
CA PRO A 221 -4.17 -20.43 -10.23
C PRO A 221 -4.57 -18.96 -9.97
N VAL A 222 -5.02 -18.68 -8.75
CA VAL A 222 -5.54 -17.37 -8.33
C VAL A 222 -4.70 -16.79 -7.22
N LEU A 223 -4.35 -15.50 -7.37
CA LEU A 223 -3.77 -14.67 -6.33
C LEU A 223 -4.72 -13.50 -6.02
N VAL A 224 -5.28 -13.46 -4.82
CA VAL A 224 -6.08 -12.32 -4.34
C VAL A 224 -5.18 -11.41 -3.52
N LEU A 225 -5.02 -10.15 -3.96
CA LEU A 225 -4.18 -9.16 -3.28
C LEU A 225 -5.03 -8.12 -2.55
N PHE A 226 -4.59 -7.77 -1.34
CA PHE A 226 -5.20 -6.76 -0.50
C PHE A 226 -4.32 -5.51 -0.42
N SER A 227 -4.95 -4.34 -0.49
CA SER A 227 -4.26 -3.06 -0.34
C SER A 227 -3.82 -2.80 1.10
N GLY A 228 -2.84 -1.90 1.27
CA GLY A 228 -2.47 -1.34 2.56
C GLY A 228 -3.51 -0.33 3.09
N GLN A 229 -3.29 0.17 4.30
CA GLN A 229 -4.10 1.20 4.93
C GLN A 229 -3.15 2.29 5.53
N PRO A 230 -3.39 3.57 5.22
CA PRO A 230 -4.34 4.10 4.22
C PRO A 230 -3.95 3.72 2.80
N GLY A 231 -4.94 3.62 1.90
CA GLY A 231 -4.68 3.29 0.51
C GLY A 231 -5.84 2.64 -0.24
N GLY A 232 -5.54 1.97 -1.34
CA GLY A 232 -6.53 1.29 -2.15
C GLY A 232 -5.94 0.31 -3.18
N PRO A 233 -6.80 -0.41 -3.93
CA PRO A 233 -6.35 -1.42 -4.89
C PRO A 233 -5.38 -0.88 -5.96
N ALA A 234 -5.51 0.40 -6.34
CA ALA A 234 -4.62 1.05 -7.30
C ALA A 234 -3.14 1.07 -6.86
N ASP A 235 -2.88 1.06 -5.56
CA ASP A 235 -1.52 1.16 -5.01
C ASP A 235 -0.65 -0.04 -5.41
N TRP A 236 -1.24 -1.23 -5.59
CA TRP A 236 -0.55 -2.39 -6.15
C TRP A 236 -0.11 -2.18 -7.60
N LEU A 237 -0.89 -1.43 -8.39
CA LEU A 237 -0.58 -1.16 -9.80
C LEU A 237 0.55 -0.13 -9.90
N VAL A 238 0.54 0.86 -9.03
CA VAL A 238 1.46 2.00 -9.02
C VAL A 238 2.72 1.64 -8.21
N GLY A 239 2.66 1.71 -6.87
CA GLY A 239 3.78 1.43 -5.98
C GLY A 239 4.24 -0.03 -6.04
N GLY A 240 3.32 -0.99 -6.12
CA GLY A 240 3.63 -2.41 -6.28
C GLY A 240 4.19 -2.81 -7.63
N ALA A 241 4.06 -1.94 -8.66
CA ALA A 241 4.44 -2.22 -10.05
C ALA A 241 3.91 -3.57 -10.56
N LEU A 242 2.71 -3.94 -10.13
CA LEU A 242 2.12 -5.27 -10.23
C LEU A 242 2.18 -5.82 -11.67
N ARG A 243 1.74 -5.03 -12.66
CA ARG A 243 1.74 -5.46 -14.05
C ARG A 243 3.13 -5.90 -14.50
N ASN A 244 4.14 -5.05 -14.27
CA ASN A 244 5.51 -5.32 -14.71
C ASN A 244 6.11 -6.58 -14.06
N ARG A 245 5.73 -6.86 -12.80
CA ARG A 245 6.18 -8.05 -12.07
C ARG A 245 5.51 -9.32 -12.60
N LEU A 246 4.20 -9.27 -12.84
CA LEU A 246 3.44 -10.40 -13.36
C LEU A 246 3.74 -10.68 -14.84
N ASP A 247 3.94 -9.65 -15.68
CA ASP A 247 4.35 -9.81 -17.07
C ASP A 247 5.73 -10.45 -17.18
N ARG A 248 6.69 -10.02 -16.31
CA ARG A 248 8.02 -10.66 -16.25
C ARG A 248 7.91 -12.12 -15.84
N PHE A 249 7.17 -12.40 -14.75
CA PHE A 249 6.96 -13.76 -14.29
C PHE A 249 6.31 -14.61 -15.39
N ALA A 250 5.29 -14.12 -16.08
CA ALA A 250 4.64 -14.82 -17.17
C ALA A 250 5.63 -15.10 -18.33
N ALA A 251 6.49 -14.13 -18.68
CA ALA A 251 7.50 -14.34 -19.73
C ALA A 251 8.50 -15.45 -19.40
N GLU A 252 8.88 -15.58 -18.13
CA GLU A 252 9.76 -16.62 -17.63
C GLU A 252 9.09 -18.01 -17.54
N HIS A 253 7.72 -18.05 -17.58
CA HIS A 253 6.92 -19.26 -17.40
C HIS A 253 6.00 -19.54 -18.60
N GLY A 254 6.44 -19.27 -19.82
CA GLY A 254 5.69 -19.60 -21.07
C GLY A 254 4.34 -18.90 -21.20
N GLY A 255 4.20 -17.69 -20.62
CA GLY A 255 2.96 -16.93 -20.62
C GLY A 255 2.05 -17.20 -19.43
N VAL A 256 2.41 -18.14 -18.56
CA VAL A 256 1.63 -18.55 -17.38
C VAL A 256 1.97 -17.66 -16.18
N ALA A 257 0.95 -17.07 -15.57
CA ALA A 257 1.02 -16.44 -14.27
C ALA A 257 -0.34 -16.61 -13.57
N PRO A 258 -0.46 -16.37 -12.25
CA PRO A 258 -1.76 -16.41 -11.60
C PRO A 258 -2.69 -15.31 -12.15
N VAL A 259 -3.96 -15.62 -12.32
CA VAL A 259 -5.00 -14.58 -12.38
C VAL A 259 -4.94 -13.82 -11.06
N THR A 260 -4.61 -12.53 -11.12
CA THR A 260 -4.42 -11.75 -9.91
C THR A 260 -5.53 -10.73 -9.76
N VAL A 261 -6.24 -10.78 -8.64
CA VAL A 261 -7.37 -9.90 -8.34
C VAL A 261 -7.03 -9.03 -7.13
N VAL A 262 -6.87 -7.73 -7.36
CA VAL A 262 -6.59 -6.76 -6.30
C VAL A 262 -7.89 -6.20 -5.78
N VAL A 263 -8.24 -6.48 -4.55
CA VAL A 263 -9.51 -6.09 -3.93
C VAL A 263 -9.33 -5.06 -2.82
N ASP A 264 -10.38 -4.31 -2.54
CA ASP A 264 -10.41 -3.36 -1.44
C ASP A 264 -11.06 -3.98 -0.20
N PRO A 265 -10.30 -4.23 0.86
CA PRO A 265 -10.84 -4.76 2.09
C PRO A 265 -11.49 -3.71 3.00
N ASN A 266 -11.38 -2.41 2.65
CA ASN A 266 -11.68 -1.29 3.56
C ASN A 266 -12.87 -0.42 3.15
N GLY A 267 -13.32 -0.48 1.89
CA GLY A 267 -14.44 0.32 1.35
C GLY A 267 -14.10 1.81 1.14
N SER A 268 -13.02 2.31 1.72
CA SER A 268 -12.54 3.69 1.55
C SER A 268 -11.02 3.79 1.74
N ALA A 269 -10.42 4.89 1.30
CA ALA A 269 -8.97 5.10 1.39
C ALA A 269 -8.45 5.18 2.84
N SER A 270 -9.26 5.67 3.76
CA SER A 270 -8.93 5.80 5.20
C SER A 270 -9.63 4.76 6.07
N GLY A 271 -10.45 3.89 5.50
CA GLY A 271 -11.14 2.81 6.24
C GLY A 271 -10.15 1.81 6.82
N ASN A 272 -10.55 1.16 7.90
CA ASN A 272 -9.87 0.02 8.47
C ASN A 272 -10.92 -0.93 9.04
N THR A 273 -11.16 -2.05 8.36
CA THR A 273 -12.15 -3.05 8.74
C THR A 273 -11.55 -4.16 9.60
N LEU A 274 -10.23 -4.13 9.84
CA LEU A 274 -9.45 -5.23 10.42
C LEU A 274 -9.45 -6.50 9.56
N CYS A 275 -10.02 -6.49 8.36
CA CYS A 275 -10.35 -7.70 7.57
C CYS A 275 -11.12 -8.75 8.38
N MET A 276 -12.02 -8.31 9.24
CA MET A 276 -12.84 -9.14 10.13
C MET A 276 -14.33 -8.85 9.96
N ASP A 277 -15.14 -9.82 10.30
CA ASP A 277 -16.55 -9.59 10.61
C ASP A 277 -16.64 -9.04 12.03
N SER A 278 -17.01 -7.78 12.14
CA SER A 278 -17.02 -7.03 13.38
C SER A 278 -18.18 -6.02 13.40
N ARG A 279 -18.22 -5.18 14.43
CA ARG A 279 -19.18 -4.04 14.47
C ARG A 279 -18.93 -3.00 13.38
N ILE A 280 -17.73 -3.01 12.76
CA ILE A 280 -17.33 -2.04 11.73
C ILE A 280 -17.87 -2.45 10.37
N ALA A 281 -17.63 -3.72 9.98
CA ALA A 281 -18.02 -4.26 8.68
C ALA A 281 -18.00 -5.79 8.71
N ARG A 282 -18.55 -6.41 7.65
CA ARG A 282 -18.42 -7.85 7.40
C ARG A 282 -17.37 -8.12 6.33
N ALA A 283 -16.15 -7.65 6.59
CA ALA A 283 -15.05 -7.74 5.63
C ALA A 283 -14.51 -9.16 5.47
N ASP A 284 -14.50 -9.97 6.52
CA ASP A 284 -14.10 -11.37 6.47
C ASP A 284 -15.00 -12.17 5.53
N THR A 285 -16.32 -12.07 5.69
CA THR A 285 -17.29 -12.69 4.78
C THR A 285 -17.10 -12.21 3.34
N PHE A 286 -16.82 -10.93 3.12
CA PHE A 286 -16.55 -10.40 1.78
C PHE A 286 -15.33 -11.07 1.14
N LEU A 287 -14.21 -11.13 1.87
CA LEU A 287 -12.94 -11.62 1.35
C LEU A 287 -12.90 -13.16 1.21
N ALA A 288 -13.63 -13.89 2.05
CA ALA A 288 -13.62 -15.36 2.06
C ALA A 288 -14.80 -15.98 1.31
N VAL A 289 -15.87 -15.25 1.04
CA VAL A 289 -17.08 -15.77 0.37
C VAL A 289 -17.38 -15.00 -0.92
N ASP A 290 -17.66 -13.69 -0.82
CA ASP A 290 -18.12 -12.92 -1.99
C ASP A 290 -17.06 -12.84 -3.09
N VAL A 291 -15.80 -12.60 -2.72
CA VAL A 291 -14.67 -12.48 -3.66
C VAL A 291 -14.39 -13.80 -4.37
N PRO A 292 -14.18 -14.94 -3.67
CA PRO A 292 -13.96 -16.22 -4.33
C PRO A 292 -15.13 -16.67 -5.21
N ASP A 293 -16.35 -16.47 -4.74
CA ASP A 293 -17.56 -16.79 -5.48
C ASP A 293 -17.69 -15.98 -6.78
N TRP A 294 -17.37 -14.68 -6.71
CA TRP A 294 -17.39 -13.82 -7.89
C TRP A 294 -16.32 -14.24 -8.89
N ILE A 295 -15.09 -14.51 -8.43
CA ILE A 295 -13.99 -14.97 -9.29
C ILE A 295 -14.37 -16.26 -10.00
N ASN A 296 -14.83 -17.27 -9.26
CA ASN A 296 -15.21 -18.58 -9.82
C ASN A 296 -16.37 -18.51 -10.82
N ARG A 297 -17.31 -17.57 -10.63
CA ARG A 297 -18.43 -17.39 -11.57
C ARG A 297 -18.06 -16.57 -12.80
N THR A 298 -17.10 -15.64 -12.65
CA THR A 298 -16.81 -14.63 -13.67
C THR A 298 -15.61 -14.99 -14.53
N LEU A 299 -14.60 -15.67 -13.96
CA LEU A 299 -13.33 -15.94 -14.63
C LEU A 299 -13.10 -17.44 -14.84
N ASP A 300 -12.34 -17.77 -15.89
CA ASP A 300 -11.88 -19.14 -16.16
C ASP A 300 -10.60 -19.40 -15.35
N VAL A 301 -10.76 -19.83 -14.11
CA VAL A 301 -9.66 -20.11 -13.17
C VAL A 301 -9.74 -21.55 -12.64
N ASP A 302 -8.67 -22.01 -12.02
CA ASP A 302 -8.68 -23.26 -11.28
C ASP A 302 -9.51 -23.12 -9.99
N PRO A 303 -10.59 -23.86 -9.81
CA PRO A 303 -11.42 -23.78 -8.61
C PRO A 303 -10.84 -24.51 -7.40
N ASP A 304 -9.73 -25.25 -7.56
CA ASP A 304 -9.12 -26.01 -6.47
C ASP A 304 -8.46 -25.02 -5.46
N PRO A 305 -8.90 -25.00 -4.18
CA PRO A 305 -8.32 -24.12 -3.16
C PRO A 305 -6.80 -24.28 -3.00
N ARG A 306 -6.23 -25.42 -3.36
CA ARG A 306 -4.78 -25.65 -3.32
C ARG A 306 -4.01 -24.72 -4.26
N HIS A 307 -4.68 -24.17 -5.27
CA HIS A 307 -4.13 -23.22 -6.25
C HIS A 307 -4.59 -21.78 -6.00
N TRP A 308 -5.08 -21.49 -4.78
CA TRP A 308 -5.48 -20.14 -4.38
C TRP A 308 -4.58 -19.59 -3.28
N ALA A 309 -4.16 -18.34 -3.44
CA ALA A 309 -3.38 -17.61 -2.44
C ALA A 309 -3.98 -16.25 -2.17
N ALA A 310 -3.85 -15.81 -0.91
CA ALA A 310 -4.07 -14.43 -0.50
C ALA A 310 -2.71 -13.71 -0.41
N GLY A 311 -2.66 -12.40 -0.64
CA GLY A 311 -1.44 -11.63 -0.45
C GLY A 311 -1.70 -10.18 -0.14
N GLY A 312 -0.72 -9.47 0.39
CA GLY A 312 -0.88 -8.04 0.63
C GLY A 312 0.31 -7.39 1.32
N PHE A 313 0.28 -6.07 1.35
CA PHE A 313 1.30 -5.24 2.00
C PHE A 313 0.72 -4.53 3.23
N SER A 314 1.51 -4.47 4.32
CA SER A 314 1.13 -3.80 5.57
C SER A 314 -0.19 -4.38 6.09
N PHE A 315 -1.23 -3.58 6.30
CA PHE A 315 -2.59 -4.03 6.58
C PHE A 315 -3.04 -5.17 5.66
N GLY A 316 -2.75 -5.08 4.34
CA GLY A 316 -3.09 -6.15 3.39
C GLY A 316 -2.33 -7.45 3.66
N GLY A 317 -1.10 -7.39 4.14
CA GLY A 317 -0.33 -8.55 4.59
C GLY A 317 -0.95 -9.20 5.82
N THR A 318 -1.47 -8.39 6.75
CA THR A 318 -2.23 -8.83 7.93
C THR A 318 -3.52 -9.50 7.51
N CYS A 319 -4.24 -8.95 6.51
CA CYS A 319 -5.41 -9.60 5.92
C CYS A 319 -5.08 -10.96 5.30
N ALA A 320 -3.97 -11.07 4.56
CA ALA A 320 -3.55 -12.31 3.95
C ALA A 320 -3.28 -13.41 4.99
N MET A 321 -2.62 -13.06 6.10
CA MET A 321 -2.43 -13.98 7.22
C MET A 321 -3.75 -14.40 7.87
N GLN A 322 -4.71 -13.49 7.98
CA GLN A 322 -6.04 -13.80 8.50
C GLN A 322 -6.80 -14.74 7.57
N MET A 323 -6.73 -14.52 6.25
CA MET A 323 -7.39 -15.37 5.27
C MET A 323 -6.85 -16.82 5.32
N VAL A 324 -5.53 -17.01 5.28
CA VAL A 324 -4.95 -18.37 5.27
C VAL A 324 -5.14 -19.10 6.61
N THR A 325 -5.30 -18.40 7.72
CA THR A 325 -5.50 -19.02 9.05
C THR A 325 -6.97 -19.24 9.42
N ARG A 326 -7.89 -18.40 8.95
CA ARG A 326 -9.33 -18.53 9.20
C ARG A 326 -10.06 -19.34 8.13
N HIS A 327 -9.60 -19.25 6.89
CA HIS A 327 -10.22 -19.87 5.72
C HIS A 327 -9.20 -20.72 4.92
N PRO A 328 -8.55 -21.73 5.57
CA PRO A 328 -7.57 -22.60 4.90
C PRO A 328 -8.20 -23.47 3.81
N ASP A 329 -9.51 -23.65 3.84
CA ASP A 329 -10.32 -24.32 2.81
C ASP A 329 -10.56 -23.45 1.56
N VAL A 330 -10.26 -22.15 1.62
CA VAL A 330 -10.37 -21.20 0.50
C VAL A 330 -8.98 -20.79 0.00
N TYR A 331 -8.05 -20.49 0.90
CA TYR A 331 -6.70 -20.02 0.58
C TYR A 331 -5.66 -20.97 1.16
N SER A 332 -4.91 -21.66 0.30
CA SER A 332 -3.86 -22.59 0.73
C SER A 332 -2.52 -21.91 1.00
N ALA A 333 -2.35 -20.68 0.56
CA ALA A 333 -1.10 -19.95 0.77
C ALA A 333 -1.33 -18.45 1.03
N ALA A 334 -0.33 -17.81 1.66
CA ALA A 334 -0.31 -16.37 1.84
C ALA A 334 1.04 -15.76 1.45
N LEU A 335 1.00 -14.53 0.89
CA LEU A 335 2.13 -13.63 0.69
C LEU A 335 1.98 -12.44 1.64
N ALA A 336 2.75 -12.39 2.72
CA ALA A 336 2.64 -11.40 3.77
C ALA A 336 3.84 -10.43 3.73
N PHE A 337 3.65 -9.26 3.09
CA PHE A 337 4.67 -8.21 2.99
C PHE A 337 4.48 -7.19 4.12
N SER A 338 5.47 -7.02 4.99
CA SER A 338 5.43 -6.16 6.18
C SER A 338 4.09 -6.27 6.93
N SER A 339 3.68 -7.50 7.26
CA SER A 339 2.45 -7.79 7.98
C SER A 339 2.57 -7.40 9.45
N GLU A 340 1.52 -6.81 10.01
CA GLU A 340 1.36 -6.66 11.46
C GLU A 340 1.21 -8.05 12.11
N LYS A 341 1.55 -8.16 13.39
CA LYS A 341 1.41 -9.44 14.12
C LYS A 341 -0.05 -9.81 14.43
N GLU A 342 -0.92 -8.80 14.53
CA GLU A 342 -2.37 -8.93 14.69
C GLU A 342 -3.07 -7.69 14.11
N PRO A 343 -4.35 -7.77 13.71
CA PRO A 343 -5.07 -6.61 13.17
C PRO A 343 -5.27 -5.54 14.25
N ALA A 344 -5.05 -4.27 13.88
CA ALA A 344 -5.11 -3.14 14.79
C ALA A 344 -5.83 -1.92 14.19
N LEU A 345 -6.60 -1.19 15.03
CA LEU A 345 -7.18 0.14 14.75
C LEU A 345 -6.42 1.25 15.45
N ALA A 346 -5.75 0.91 16.52
CA ALA A 346 -5.05 1.84 17.40
C ALA A 346 -3.82 1.16 18.00
N LYS A 347 -2.85 1.96 18.42
CA LYS A 347 -1.65 1.46 19.11
C LYS A 347 -2.02 0.70 20.40
N GLU A 348 -3.04 1.16 21.11
CA GLU A 348 -3.56 0.46 22.28
C GLU A 348 -4.58 -0.59 21.85
N ARG A 349 -4.24 -1.85 22.11
CA ARG A 349 -5.03 -3.03 21.75
C ARG A 349 -6.47 -2.95 22.26
N GLU A 350 -6.66 -2.43 23.46
CA GLU A 350 -7.97 -2.29 24.10
C GLU A 350 -8.90 -1.37 23.32
N LYS A 351 -8.39 -0.30 22.70
CA LYS A 351 -9.18 0.57 21.83
C LYS A 351 -9.65 -0.18 20.58
N THR A 352 -8.80 -1.01 19.99
CA THR A 352 -9.17 -1.89 18.86
C THR A 352 -10.31 -2.83 19.26
N ILE A 353 -10.16 -3.54 20.37
CA ILE A 353 -11.17 -4.49 20.88
C ILE A 353 -12.48 -3.78 21.21
N GLN A 354 -12.40 -2.62 21.86
CA GLN A 354 -13.59 -1.83 22.19
C GLN A 354 -14.36 -1.38 20.95
N ALA A 355 -13.66 -0.87 19.94
CA ALA A 355 -14.28 -0.38 18.71
C ALA A 355 -14.88 -1.52 17.87
N SER A 356 -14.19 -2.63 17.73
CA SER A 356 -14.56 -3.72 16.83
C SER A 356 -15.45 -4.78 17.46
N PHE A 357 -15.22 -5.13 18.73
CA PHE A 357 -15.93 -6.22 19.45
C PHE A 357 -16.63 -5.75 20.73
N GLY A 358 -16.66 -4.44 21.01
CA GLY A 358 -17.35 -3.88 22.19
C GLY A 358 -16.73 -4.28 23.53
N GLY A 359 -15.43 -4.55 23.53
CA GLY A 359 -14.67 -4.95 24.72
C GLY A 359 -14.55 -6.47 24.91
N ASP A 360 -15.14 -7.29 24.04
CA ASP A 360 -14.98 -8.76 24.10
C ASP A 360 -13.61 -9.18 23.55
N ALA A 361 -12.61 -9.18 24.42
CA ALA A 361 -11.24 -9.58 24.09
C ALA A 361 -11.17 -11.06 23.65
N ALA A 362 -11.98 -11.94 24.23
CA ALA A 362 -11.97 -13.36 23.88
C ALA A 362 -12.53 -13.59 22.48
N ALA A 363 -13.54 -12.81 22.04
CA ALA A 363 -14.04 -12.87 20.67
C ALA A 363 -12.99 -12.40 19.66
N PHE A 364 -12.28 -11.31 19.96
CA PHE A 364 -11.19 -10.82 19.11
C PHE A 364 -10.03 -11.82 19.05
N ASP A 365 -9.54 -12.32 20.18
CA ASP A 365 -8.40 -13.24 20.25
C ASP A 365 -8.60 -14.49 19.44
N ARG A 366 -9.78 -15.10 19.47
CA ARG A 366 -10.10 -16.31 18.69
C ARG A 366 -9.96 -16.13 17.19
N LEU A 367 -9.94 -14.91 16.68
CA LEU A 367 -9.86 -14.60 15.26
C LEU A 367 -8.45 -14.15 14.81
N THR A 368 -7.51 -13.98 15.76
CA THR A 368 -6.15 -13.55 15.43
C THR A 368 -5.31 -14.68 14.85
N PRO A 369 -4.43 -14.41 13.85
CA PRO A 369 -3.58 -15.43 13.25
C PRO A 369 -2.71 -16.19 14.26
N LEU A 370 -2.10 -15.50 15.23
CA LEU A 370 -1.26 -16.13 16.24
C LEU A 370 -2.04 -17.12 17.12
N ARG A 371 -3.28 -16.77 17.50
CA ARG A 371 -4.13 -17.67 18.28
C ARG A 371 -4.54 -18.89 17.48
N LEU A 372 -4.94 -18.69 16.23
CA LEU A 372 -5.33 -19.79 15.34
C LEU A 372 -4.17 -20.75 15.05
N MET A 373 -2.96 -20.21 14.84
CA MET A 373 -1.74 -21.02 14.65
C MET A 373 -1.31 -21.76 15.93
N ALA A 374 -1.63 -21.25 17.11
CA ALA A 374 -1.36 -21.94 18.36
C ALA A 374 -2.32 -23.12 18.61
N GLU A 375 -3.54 -23.07 18.06
CA GLU A 375 -4.60 -24.05 18.32
C GLU A 375 -4.81 -25.05 17.20
N ASN A 376 -4.35 -24.75 15.96
CA ASN A 376 -4.63 -25.56 14.78
C ASN A 376 -3.36 -25.97 14.05
N ARG A 377 -3.50 -26.97 13.15
CA ARG A 377 -2.45 -27.40 12.23
C ARG A 377 -2.82 -27.02 10.81
N PHE A 378 -1.80 -26.60 10.05
CA PHE A 378 -1.92 -26.11 8.68
C PHE A 378 -1.00 -26.86 7.71
N ASP A 379 -0.93 -28.18 7.90
CA ASP A 379 -0.13 -29.05 7.04
C ASP A 379 -0.62 -28.94 5.57
N GLY A 380 0.31 -28.80 4.64
CA GLY A 380 -0.01 -28.57 3.22
C GLY A 380 -0.22 -27.09 2.85
N HIS A 381 -0.35 -26.19 3.81
CA HIS A 381 -0.44 -24.74 3.57
C HIS A 381 0.92 -24.08 3.57
N GLY A 382 1.01 -22.85 3.02
CA GLY A 382 2.29 -22.15 2.97
C GLY A 382 2.20 -20.64 3.14
N VAL A 383 3.26 -20.04 3.68
CA VAL A 383 3.37 -18.60 3.81
C VAL A 383 4.75 -18.12 3.38
N TYR A 384 4.77 -17.11 2.53
CA TYR A 384 5.95 -16.33 2.22
C TYR A 384 5.87 -14.98 2.92
N PHE A 385 6.86 -14.68 3.73
CA PHE A 385 7.00 -13.40 4.42
C PHE A 385 8.12 -12.57 3.82
N ALA A 386 7.89 -11.26 3.67
CA ALA A 386 8.98 -10.33 3.40
C ALA A 386 8.78 -9.01 4.17
N ALA A 387 9.87 -8.43 4.65
CA ALA A 387 9.89 -7.13 5.30
C ALA A 387 11.19 -6.39 4.96
N GLY A 388 11.18 -5.06 4.99
CA GLY A 388 12.36 -4.23 4.75
C GLY A 388 13.37 -4.34 5.88
N ASP A 389 14.67 -4.37 5.58
CA ASP A 389 15.73 -4.44 6.60
C ASP A 389 15.91 -3.12 7.39
N HIS A 390 15.38 -2.01 6.85
CA HIS A 390 15.30 -0.71 7.54
C HIS A 390 13.96 -0.52 8.29
N ASP A 391 13.18 -1.61 8.49
CA ASP A 391 11.91 -1.62 9.19
C ASP A 391 11.97 -2.63 10.36
N PRO A 392 12.58 -2.26 11.49
CA PRO A 392 12.81 -3.19 12.61
C PRO A 392 11.51 -3.66 13.29
N GLU A 393 10.43 -2.87 13.26
CA GLU A 393 9.16 -3.26 13.85
C GLU A 393 8.54 -4.41 13.05
N PHE A 394 8.42 -4.26 11.74
CA PHE A 394 7.79 -5.28 10.89
C PHE A 394 8.69 -6.49 10.60
N THR A 395 10.01 -6.32 10.62
CA THR A 395 10.91 -7.49 10.66
C THR A 395 10.76 -8.29 11.95
N GLY A 396 10.54 -7.63 13.09
CA GLY A 396 10.21 -8.28 14.36
C GLY A 396 8.88 -9.02 14.31
N TYR A 397 7.84 -8.43 13.71
CA TYR A 397 6.55 -9.10 13.49
C TYR A 397 6.68 -10.29 12.55
N MET A 398 7.46 -10.18 11.46
CA MET A 398 7.77 -11.27 10.55
C MET A 398 8.43 -12.44 11.28
N ASP A 399 9.40 -12.17 12.14
CA ASP A 399 10.11 -13.23 12.90
C ASP A 399 9.14 -13.97 13.84
N VAL A 400 8.25 -13.25 14.54
CA VAL A 400 7.21 -13.85 15.40
C VAL A 400 6.21 -14.69 14.61
N LEU A 401 5.63 -14.12 13.53
CA LEU A 401 4.63 -14.80 12.73
C LEU A 401 5.20 -16.02 12.01
N SER A 402 6.40 -15.91 11.43
CA SER A 402 7.06 -17.01 10.74
C SER A 402 7.44 -18.16 11.68
N GLY A 403 7.83 -17.84 12.92
CA GLY A 403 8.06 -18.81 13.96
C GLY A 403 6.79 -19.58 14.34
N ALA A 404 5.69 -18.89 14.57
CA ALA A 404 4.39 -19.47 14.86
C ALA A 404 3.86 -20.32 13.68
N ALA A 405 4.00 -19.82 12.46
CA ALA A 405 3.57 -20.53 11.26
C ALA A 405 4.32 -21.87 11.08
N ARG A 406 5.64 -21.90 11.27
CA ARG A 406 6.42 -23.16 11.23
C ARG A 406 5.95 -24.15 12.29
N GLN A 407 5.71 -23.68 13.51
CA GLN A 407 5.18 -24.55 14.60
C GLN A 407 3.79 -25.09 14.28
N ALA A 408 2.96 -24.31 13.59
CA ALA A 408 1.62 -24.71 13.15
C ALA A 408 1.61 -25.63 11.91
N GLY A 409 2.76 -25.93 11.29
CA GLY A 409 2.88 -26.85 10.15
C GLY A 409 2.87 -26.22 8.78
N PHE A 410 2.85 -24.89 8.68
CA PHE A 410 3.02 -24.21 7.38
C PHE A 410 4.40 -24.44 6.77
N THR A 411 4.46 -24.57 5.45
CA THR A 411 5.70 -24.35 4.69
C THR A 411 5.99 -22.85 4.70
N VAL A 412 7.14 -22.43 5.25
CA VAL A 412 7.44 -21.01 5.46
C VAL A 412 8.74 -20.61 4.80
N GLU A 413 8.67 -19.57 3.96
CA GLU A 413 9.84 -18.84 3.48
C GLU A 413 9.83 -17.41 4.01
N THR A 414 11.01 -16.84 4.30
CA THR A 414 11.16 -15.46 4.80
C THR A 414 12.24 -14.74 4.01
N ARG A 415 12.02 -13.45 3.70
CA ARG A 415 12.99 -12.62 3.01
C ARG A 415 13.07 -11.23 3.64
N ARG A 416 14.29 -10.77 3.93
CA ARG A 416 14.56 -9.36 4.26
C ARG A 416 14.92 -8.63 2.97
N ILE A 417 14.21 -7.54 2.68
CA ILE A 417 14.42 -6.73 1.49
C ILE A 417 15.47 -5.65 1.82
N ALA A 418 16.60 -5.73 1.14
CA ALA A 418 17.72 -4.84 1.41
C ALA A 418 17.40 -3.38 1.08
N ASN A 419 17.83 -2.46 1.96
CA ASN A 419 17.66 -1.01 1.85
C ASN A 419 16.20 -0.55 1.74
N ALA A 420 15.24 -1.34 2.19
CA ALA A 420 13.83 -1.01 2.19
C ALA A 420 13.30 -0.77 3.62
N GLY A 421 12.45 0.24 3.77
CA GLY A 421 11.69 0.51 4.97
C GLY A 421 10.26 -0.05 4.89
N HIS A 422 9.32 0.54 5.67
CA HIS A 422 7.89 0.26 5.53
C HIS A 422 7.34 1.00 4.31
N SER A 423 7.60 0.46 3.13
CA SER A 423 7.33 1.12 1.85
C SER A 423 6.89 0.12 0.77
N TRP A 424 6.32 0.65 -0.31
CA TRP A 424 5.95 -0.14 -1.47
C TRP A 424 7.14 -0.83 -2.14
N ASP A 425 8.36 -0.31 -1.95
CA ASP A 425 9.58 -0.99 -2.41
C ASP A 425 9.74 -2.38 -1.79
N THR A 426 9.34 -2.55 -0.53
CA THR A 426 9.32 -3.86 0.14
C THR A 426 8.35 -4.82 -0.54
N ALA A 427 7.13 -4.39 -0.85
CA ALA A 427 6.15 -5.23 -1.55
C ALA A 427 6.57 -5.53 -2.99
N ALA A 428 6.98 -4.49 -3.75
CA ALA A 428 7.41 -4.62 -5.13
C ALA A 428 8.66 -5.50 -5.31
N SER A 429 9.61 -5.43 -4.38
CA SER A 429 10.83 -6.24 -4.40
C SER A 429 10.64 -7.64 -3.79
N GLY A 430 9.66 -7.79 -2.91
CA GLY A 430 9.31 -9.09 -2.31
C GLY A 430 8.43 -9.95 -3.22
N LEU A 431 7.59 -9.33 -4.06
CA LEU A 431 6.60 -10.04 -4.88
C LEU A 431 7.22 -11.10 -5.81
N PRO A 432 8.34 -10.87 -6.53
CA PRO A 432 8.94 -11.93 -7.35
C PRO A 432 9.26 -13.20 -6.56
N GLY A 433 9.91 -13.09 -5.39
CA GLY A 433 10.18 -14.26 -4.52
C GLY A 433 8.90 -14.93 -4.01
N GLY A 434 7.84 -14.15 -3.76
CA GLY A 434 6.51 -14.68 -3.43
C GLY A 434 5.88 -15.43 -4.59
N LEU A 435 5.99 -14.95 -5.82
CA LEU A 435 5.51 -15.63 -7.03
C LEU A 435 6.28 -16.94 -7.27
N ASP A 436 7.61 -16.93 -7.10
CA ASP A 436 8.44 -18.15 -7.20
C ASP A 436 8.03 -19.19 -6.13
N PHE A 437 7.74 -18.74 -4.90
CA PHE A 437 7.22 -19.61 -3.85
C PHE A 437 5.89 -20.23 -4.24
N LEU A 438 4.96 -19.46 -4.80
CA LEU A 438 3.67 -19.97 -5.27
C LEU A 438 3.82 -20.88 -6.48
N ALA A 439 4.72 -20.57 -7.44
CA ALA A 439 4.98 -21.39 -8.62
C ALA A 439 5.40 -22.81 -8.23
N ARG A 440 6.32 -22.94 -7.27
CA ARG A 440 6.75 -24.25 -6.76
C ARG A 440 5.61 -25.03 -6.10
N ARG A 441 4.70 -24.35 -5.41
CA ARG A 441 3.54 -24.98 -4.76
C ARG A 441 2.46 -25.41 -5.75
N TRP A 442 2.28 -24.63 -6.80
CA TRP A 442 1.26 -24.86 -7.82
C TRP A 442 1.71 -25.69 -9.01
N GLY A 443 3.01 -26.09 -9.04
CA GLY A 443 3.57 -26.84 -10.14
C GLY A 443 3.60 -26.05 -11.46
N ILE A 444 3.72 -24.74 -11.40
CA ILE A 444 3.92 -23.91 -12.61
C ILE A 444 5.32 -24.24 -13.14
N PRO A 445 5.45 -24.69 -14.40
CA PRO A 445 6.75 -25.03 -14.98
C PRO A 445 7.62 -23.77 -15.13
N ALA A 446 8.95 -23.92 -14.91
CA ALA A 446 9.95 -22.88 -15.12
C ALA A 446 10.16 -22.59 -16.61
#